data_afbbbdeb32b259fff9bd2cb144708ac2
#
_entry.id   afbbbdeb32b259fff9bd2cb144708ac2
#
_cell.length_a   1.000
_cell.length_b   1.000
_cell.length_c   1.000
_cell.angle_alpha   90.00
_cell.angle_beta   90.00
_cell.angle_gamma   90.00
#
_symmetry.space_group_name_H-M   'P 1'
#
loop_
_entity.id
_entity.type
_entity.pdbx_description
1 polymer ?
#
loop_
_entity_poly.entity_id
_entity_poly.type
_entity_poly.pdbx_seq_one_letter_code
_entity_poly.pdbx_strand_id
1 'polypeptide(L)'
;MSQVISSLSRSVIPAPMAGGPTTPELVHAAYAAGSFGTLGLGSASIDSARTQIEQCAGIPFGVNLFCPQDPLTEPYLAAARELAQAENQPLPEPDYSFGYEEKLELALRGGARVVWSMFGTFTPEQIERIHAAGAEAWTTVTTPTEAIAAARGGVDVLCVQGPAAGGHRGTWELSATPDSRGLEELVADVRAASPELPLIAAGGLRTAADVANAMSVSYTHLRAHET
;
A
#
# COMPACT_ATOMS: atom_id res chain seq x y z
N MET A 1 -4.10 4.17 18.23
CA MET A 1 -3.89 5.40 17.42
C MET A 1 -2.50 5.32 16.81
N SER A 2 -2.34 5.49 15.49
CA SER A 2 -1.05 5.40 14.81
C SER A 2 -0.06 6.46 15.33
N GLN A 3 1.12 5.99 15.77
CA GLN A 3 2.19 6.88 16.23
C GLN A 3 2.84 7.61 15.04
N VAL A 4 2.98 6.91 13.91
CA VAL A 4 3.55 7.48 12.70
C VAL A 4 2.67 8.63 12.21
N ILE A 5 1.37 8.40 12.01
CA ILE A 5 0.45 9.46 11.57
C ILE A 5 0.45 10.66 12.55
N SER A 6 0.42 10.39 13.86
CA SER A 6 0.41 11.45 14.89
C SER A 6 1.68 12.27 14.94
N SER A 7 2.79 11.75 14.44
CA SER A 7 4.10 12.46 14.41
C SER A 7 4.27 13.38 13.19
N LEU A 8 3.39 13.30 12.20
CA LEU A 8 3.53 14.05 10.95
C LEU A 8 3.14 15.52 11.13
N SER A 9 3.97 16.42 10.61
CA SER A 9 3.65 17.85 10.52
C SER A 9 2.92 18.20 9.22
N ARG A 10 2.78 17.25 8.29
CA ARG A 10 2.08 17.39 7.02
C ARG A 10 1.06 16.27 6.86
N SER A 11 -0.14 16.62 6.43
CA SER A 11 -1.22 15.65 6.19
C SER A 11 -1.10 14.88 4.85
N VAL A 12 -0.09 15.18 4.05
CA VAL A 12 0.13 14.58 2.73
C VAL A 12 1.32 13.63 2.81
N ILE A 13 1.12 12.39 2.36
CA ILE A 13 2.13 11.34 2.30
C ILE A 13 2.32 10.97 0.82
N PRO A 14 3.56 10.96 0.27
CA PRO A 14 3.81 10.41 -1.07
C PRO A 14 3.38 8.94 -1.15
N ALA A 15 2.67 8.58 -2.21
CA ALA A 15 2.28 7.19 -2.40
C ALA A 15 3.49 6.31 -2.70
N PRO A 16 3.57 5.09 -2.13
CA PRO A 16 4.55 4.11 -2.59
C PRO A 16 4.14 3.63 -4.00
N MET A 17 5.03 3.81 -4.95
CA MET A 17 4.86 3.42 -6.34
C MET A 17 5.89 2.35 -6.67
N ALA A 18 5.42 1.12 -6.93
CA ALA A 18 6.27 0.02 -7.37
C ALA A 18 6.82 0.30 -8.78
N GLY A 19 7.92 -0.37 -9.13
CA GLY A 19 8.51 -0.24 -10.47
C GLY A 19 9.46 0.95 -10.67
N GLY A 20 9.85 1.64 -9.56
CA GLY A 20 10.96 2.59 -9.57
C GLY A 20 10.66 4.06 -9.28
N PRO A 21 9.41 4.59 -9.40
CA PRO A 21 9.17 6.00 -9.13
C PRO A 21 9.43 6.41 -7.67
N THR A 22 9.18 5.51 -6.71
CA THR A 22 9.52 5.77 -5.31
C THR A 22 10.93 5.28 -5.03
N THR A 23 11.85 6.22 -4.88
CA THR A 23 13.26 5.96 -4.57
C THR A 23 13.59 6.31 -3.12
N PRO A 24 14.74 5.84 -2.56
CA PRO A 24 15.22 6.30 -1.25
C PRO A 24 15.33 7.82 -1.12
N GLU A 25 15.70 8.52 -2.20
CA GLU A 25 15.78 9.99 -2.22
C GLU A 25 14.41 10.63 -2.01
N LEU A 26 13.34 10.07 -2.61
CA LEU A 26 11.98 10.55 -2.37
C LEU A 26 11.57 10.32 -0.91
N VAL A 27 11.94 9.18 -0.33
CA VAL A 27 11.68 8.89 1.10
C VAL A 27 12.39 9.89 2.00
N HIS A 28 13.66 10.20 1.74
CA HIS A 28 14.42 11.23 2.46
C HIS A 28 13.81 12.62 2.29
N ALA A 29 13.39 12.99 1.08
CA ALA A 29 12.76 14.28 0.81
C ALA A 29 11.41 14.41 1.53
N ALA A 30 10.60 13.35 1.56
CA ALA A 30 9.34 13.33 2.32
C ALA A 30 9.59 13.56 3.82
N TYR A 31 10.55 12.84 4.40
CA TYR A 31 10.94 13.02 5.79
C TYR A 31 11.42 14.44 6.08
N ALA A 32 12.31 14.99 5.26
CA ALA A 32 12.80 16.36 5.41
C ALA A 32 11.70 17.43 5.30
N ALA A 33 10.62 17.12 4.55
CA ALA A 33 9.44 17.98 4.45
C ALA A 33 8.45 17.82 5.61
N GLY A 34 8.72 16.97 6.61
CA GLY A 34 7.84 16.70 7.75
C GLY A 34 6.67 15.78 7.42
N SER A 35 6.84 14.98 6.35
CA SER A 35 5.94 13.92 5.92
C SER A 35 6.56 12.54 6.18
N PHE A 36 5.99 11.47 5.61
CA PHE A 36 6.45 10.10 5.74
C PHE A 36 6.64 9.45 4.38
N GLY A 37 7.84 8.94 4.11
CA GLY A 37 8.16 8.24 2.89
C GLY A 37 8.02 6.72 3.04
N THR A 38 7.52 6.07 2.00
CA THR A 38 7.32 4.61 1.96
C THR A 38 7.87 4.05 0.66
N LEU A 39 8.86 3.15 0.72
CA LEU A 39 9.40 2.45 -0.45
C LEU A 39 8.35 1.55 -1.10
N GLY A 40 8.27 1.53 -2.42
CA GLY A 40 7.39 0.67 -3.20
C GLY A 40 8.10 -0.62 -3.61
N LEU A 41 8.18 -1.61 -2.73
CA LEU A 41 9.00 -2.83 -2.92
C LEU A 41 8.22 -4.02 -3.49
N GLY A 42 6.92 -3.88 -3.77
CA GLY A 42 6.07 -5.00 -4.21
C GLY A 42 6.66 -5.79 -5.38
N SER A 43 7.09 -5.12 -6.45
CA SER A 43 7.69 -5.74 -7.63
C SER A 43 9.23 -5.73 -7.65
N ALA A 44 9.89 -5.23 -6.61
CA ALA A 44 11.36 -5.19 -6.55
C ALA A 44 11.96 -6.60 -6.37
N SER A 45 13.15 -6.83 -6.88
CA SER A 45 13.92 -8.02 -6.50
C SER A 45 14.37 -7.92 -5.03
N ILE A 46 14.71 -9.03 -4.43
CA ILE A 46 15.20 -9.08 -3.04
C ILE A 46 16.45 -8.22 -2.85
N ASP A 47 17.40 -8.28 -3.78
CA ASP A 47 18.62 -7.48 -3.71
C ASP A 47 18.34 -5.98 -3.84
N SER A 48 17.42 -5.60 -4.74
CA SER A 48 16.98 -4.21 -4.87
C SER A 48 16.27 -3.74 -3.61
N ALA A 49 15.39 -4.56 -3.03
CA ALA A 49 14.69 -4.23 -1.79
C ALA A 49 15.68 -4.02 -0.64
N ARG A 50 16.67 -4.91 -0.49
CA ARG A 50 17.74 -4.79 0.51
C ARG A 50 18.50 -3.47 0.36
N THR A 51 18.95 -3.16 -0.84
CA THR A 51 19.71 -1.94 -1.13
C THR A 51 18.90 -0.69 -0.81
N GLN A 52 17.64 -0.63 -1.22
CA GLN A 52 16.78 0.53 -0.96
C GLN A 52 16.48 0.71 0.54
N ILE A 53 16.26 -0.37 1.28
CA ILE A 53 16.07 -0.34 2.73
C ILE A 53 17.33 0.20 3.44
N GLU A 54 18.51 -0.31 3.08
CA GLU A 54 19.79 0.14 3.63
C GLU A 54 20.02 1.65 3.38
N GLN A 55 19.62 2.16 2.23
CA GLN A 55 19.73 3.57 1.88
C GLN A 55 18.77 4.48 2.67
N CYS A 56 17.73 3.94 3.28
CA CYS A 56 16.81 4.66 4.17
C CYS A 56 17.23 4.58 5.66
N ALA A 57 18.35 3.92 5.98
CA ALA A 57 18.81 3.81 7.37
C ALA A 57 19.02 5.18 8.02
N GLY A 58 18.60 5.31 9.28
CA GLY A 58 18.76 6.52 10.08
C GLY A 58 17.59 7.50 10.02
N ILE A 59 16.59 7.27 9.21
CA ILE A 59 15.32 8.03 9.19
C ILE A 59 14.12 7.10 9.37
N PRO A 60 12.97 7.58 9.86
CA PRO A 60 11.72 6.83 9.82
C PRO A 60 11.25 6.63 8.36
N PHE A 61 11.00 5.40 7.97
CA PHE A 61 10.48 5.05 6.65
C PHE A 61 9.51 3.88 6.71
N GLY A 62 8.73 3.72 5.65
CA GLY A 62 7.85 2.56 5.45
C GLY A 62 8.26 1.72 4.25
N VAL A 63 7.69 0.54 4.15
CA VAL A 63 7.76 -0.31 2.96
C VAL A 63 6.36 -0.73 2.54
N ASN A 64 6.09 -0.72 1.23
CA ASN A 64 4.87 -1.28 0.67
C ASN A 64 5.20 -2.59 -0.05
N LEU A 65 4.45 -3.64 0.31
CA LEU A 65 4.63 -5.01 -0.19
C LEU A 65 3.33 -5.50 -0.86
N PHE A 66 3.48 -6.28 -1.91
CA PHE A 66 2.38 -7.01 -2.52
C PHE A 66 2.15 -8.30 -1.74
N CYS A 67 0.93 -8.50 -1.25
CA CYS A 67 0.56 -9.77 -0.62
C CYS A 67 0.65 -10.91 -1.63
N PRO A 68 1.05 -12.11 -1.21
CA PRO A 68 1.00 -13.31 -2.05
C PRO A 68 -0.38 -13.48 -2.66
N GLN A 69 -0.42 -13.91 -3.92
CA GLN A 69 -1.65 -14.12 -4.66
C GLN A 69 -1.83 -15.61 -4.97
N ASP A 70 -3.07 -16.03 -5.14
CA ASP A 70 -3.37 -17.37 -5.64
C ASP A 70 -2.89 -17.51 -7.10
N PRO A 71 -2.44 -18.70 -7.51
CA PRO A 71 -2.09 -18.95 -8.90
C PRO A 71 -3.24 -18.63 -9.86
N LEU A 72 -2.90 -18.01 -11.00
CA LEU A 72 -3.87 -17.72 -12.04
C LEU A 72 -4.54 -19.01 -12.52
N THR A 73 -5.85 -18.96 -12.72
CA THR A 73 -6.59 -20.07 -13.31
C THR A 73 -6.31 -20.19 -14.81
N GLU A 74 -6.56 -21.37 -15.39
CA GLU A 74 -6.22 -21.65 -16.79
C GLU A 74 -6.79 -20.62 -17.81
N PRO A 75 -8.00 -20.07 -17.68
CA PRO A 75 -8.44 -19.01 -18.59
C PRO A 75 -7.54 -17.77 -18.61
N TYR A 76 -7.04 -17.32 -17.46
CA TYR A 76 -6.12 -16.18 -17.38
C TYR A 76 -4.74 -16.53 -17.93
N LEU A 77 -4.24 -17.74 -17.65
CA LEU A 77 -2.97 -18.22 -18.19
C LEU A 77 -3.02 -18.36 -19.71
N ALA A 78 -4.14 -18.84 -20.27
CA ALA A 78 -4.33 -18.92 -21.71
C ALA A 78 -4.30 -17.53 -22.36
N ALA A 79 -5.01 -16.55 -21.80
CA ALA A 79 -4.99 -15.17 -22.28
C ALA A 79 -3.59 -14.54 -22.20
N ALA A 80 -2.85 -14.81 -21.12
CA ALA A 80 -1.48 -14.33 -20.98
C ALA A 80 -0.54 -14.95 -22.04
N ARG A 81 -0.68 -16.24 -22.34
CA ARG A 81 0.09 -16.92 -23.41
C ARG A 81 -0.23 -16.34 -24.79
N GLU A 82 -1.51 -16.11 -25.10
CA GLU A 82 -1.92 -15.48 -26.37
C GLU A 82 -1.31 -14.09 -26.51
N LEU A 83 -1.36 -13.27 -25.46
CA LEU A 83 -0.78 -11.94 -25.47
C LEU A 83 0.76 -12.01 -25.66
N ALA A 84 1.44 -12.87 -24.92
CA ALA A 84 2.89 -13.06 -25.04
C ALA A 84 3.29 -13.49 -26.45
N GLN A 85 2.52 -14.37 -27.08
CA GLN A 85 2.74 -14.78 -28.48
C GLN A 85 2.51 -13.63 -29.46
N ALA A 86 1.43 -12.84 -29.27
CA ALA A 86 1.14 -11.69 -30.15
C ALA A 86 2.26 -10.62 -30.09
N GLU A 87 2.83 -10.41 -28.92
CA GLU A 87 3.93 -9.45 -28.70
C GLU A 87 5.32 -10.06 -28.96
N ASN A 88 5.40 -11.33 -29.37
CA ASN A 88 6.66 -12.08 -29.55
C ASN A 88 7.59 -11.97 -28.33
N GLN A 89 7.01 -12.04 -27.13
CA GLN A 89 7.72 -12.00 -25.85
C GLN A 89 7.61 -13.35 -25.13
N PRO A 90 8.64 -13.79 -24.40
CA PRO A 90 8.51 -14.95 -23.54
C PRO A 90 7.55 -14.64 -22.38
N LEU A 91 6.67 -15.57 -22.05
CA LEU A 91 5.90 -15.49 -20.82
C LEU A 91 6.82 -15.98 -19.66
N PRO A 92 7.20 -15.11 -18.72
CA PRO A 92 7.99 -15.56 -17.57
C PRO A 92 7.16 -16.48 -16.67
N GLU A 93 7.84 -17.37 -15.94
CA GLU A 93 7.17 -18.11 -14.87
C GLU A 93 6.70 -17.12 -13.81
N PRO A 94 5.41 -17.10 -13.43
CA PRO A 94 4.90 -16.15 -12.46
C PRO A 94 5.35 -16.54 -11.05
N ASP A 95 5.91 -15.56 -10.32
CA ASP A 95 6.11 -15.65 -8.88
C ASP A 95 4.95 -14.99 -8.14
N TYR A 96 3.99 -15.80 -7.71
CA TYR A 96 2.83 -15.32 -6.96
C TYR A 96 3.14 -14.93 -5.51
N SER A 97 4.33 -15.26 -5.02
CA SER A 97 4.78 -14.88 -3.68
C SER A 97 5.32 -13.45 -3.62
N PHE A 98 5.76 -12.90 -4.75
CA PHE A 98 6.46 -11.61 -4.85
C PHE A 98 7.68 -11.51 -3.91
N GLY A 99 8.22 -12.62 -3.43
CA GLY A 99 9.26 -12.63 -2.40
C GLY A 99 8.82 -12.00 -1.08
N TYR A 100 7.53 -12.05 -0.76
CA TYR A 100 6.89 -11.32 0.33
C TYR A 100 7.55 -11.55 1.68
N GLU A 101 7.72 -12.81 2.11
CA GLU A 101 8.26 -13.13 3.44
C GLU A 101 9.70 -12.65 3.61
N GLU A 102 10.54 -12.79 2.59
CA GLU A 102 11.92 -12.30 2.66
C GLU A 102 11.97 -10.77 2.71
N LYS A 103 11.13 -10.08 1.91
CA LYS A 103 11.02 -8.61 1.96
C LYS A 103 10.46 -8.10 3.29
N LEU A 104 9.49 -8.80 3.87
CA LEU A 104 8.97 -8.49 5.21
C LEU A 104 10.09 -8.57 6.25
N GLU A 105 10.85 -9.66 6.23
CA GLU A 105 11.98 -9.84 7.15
C GLU A 105 13.06 -8.77 6.96
N LEU A 106 13.40 -8.42 5.71
CA LEU A 106 14.31 -7.33 5.40
C LEU A 106 13.82 -5.98 5.93
N ALA A 107 12.54 -5.69 5.76
CA ALA A 107 11.91 -4.46 6.24
C ALA A 107 12.00 -4.34 7.77
N LEU A 108 11.63 -5.39 8.49
CA LEU A 108 11.65 -5.41 9.95
C LEU A 108 13.07 -5.28 10.50
N ARG A 109 14.04 -6.02 9.94
CA ARG A 109 15.46 -5.92 10.32
C ARG A 109 16.07 -4.56 9.96
N GLY A 110 15.63 -3.97 8.85
CA GLY A 110 16.06 -2.64 8.40
C GLY A 110 15.46 -1.48 9.19
N GLY A 111 14.56 -1.76 10.15
CA GLY A 111 13.97 -0.76 11.02
C GLY A 111 12.83 0.05 10.39
N ALA A 112 12.14 -0.52 9.39
CA ALA A 112 10.93 0.09 8.84
C ALA A 112 9.91 0.35 9.96
N ARG A 113 9.33 1.55 9.98
CA ARG A 113 8.31 1.96 10.96
C ARG A 113 6.90 1.58 10.53
N VAL A 114 6.72 1.29 9.24
CA VAL A 114 5.45 0.87 8.65
C VAL A 114 5.73 -0.26 7.66
N VAL A 115 4.98 -1.33 7.77
CA VAL A 115 4.80 -2.30 6.69
C VAL A 115 3.39 -2.12 6.14
N TRP A 116 3.28 -1.93 4.83
CA TRP A 116 2.05 -1.57 4.17
C TRP A 116 1.68 -2.58 3.09
N SER A 117 0.56 -3.25 3.25
CA SER A 117 0.10 -4.27 2.32
C SER A 117 -0.71 -3.70 1.15
N MET A 118 -0.59 -4.35 0.00
CA MET A 118 -1.36 -4.12 -1.23
C MET A 118 -1.85 -5.46 -1.76
N PHE A 119 -3.06 -5.50 -2.33
CA PHE A 119 -3.73 -6.70 -2.87
C PHE A 119 -4.08 -7.76 -1.82
N GLY A 120 -4.21 -7.36 -0.56
CA GLY A 120 -4.49 -8.24 0.57
C GLY A 120 -4.13 -7.58 1.89
N THR A 121 -4.21 -8.36 2.96
CA THR A 121 -3.87 -7.94 4.32
C THR A 121 -2.96 -8.97 4.98
N PHE A 122 -2.55 -8.69 6.21
CA PHE A 122 -1.63 -9.52 6.99
C PHE A 122 -2.36 -10.66 7.70
N THR A 123 -1.64 -11.76 7.93
CA THR A 123 -2.06 -12.78 8.90
C THR A 123 -1.85 -12.29 10.33
N PRO A 124 -2.52 -12.88 11.34
CA PRO A 124 -2.27 -12.55 12.75
C PRO A 124 -0.80 -12.67 13.14
N GLU A 125 -0.11 -13.70 12.67
CA GLU A 125 1.32 -13.92 12.95
C GLU A 125 2.21 -12.84 12.33
N GLN A 126 1.86 -12.35 11.15
CA GLN A 126 2.56 -11.24 10.51
C GLN A 126 2.36 -9.94 11.28
N ILE A 127 1.13 -9.66 11.74
CA ILE A 127 0.83 -8.51 12.61
C ILE A 127 1.67 -8.56 13.89
N GLU A 128 1.71 -9.72 14.58
CA GLU A 128 2.52 -9.89 15.78
C GLU A 128 4.01 -9.61 15.53
N ARG A 129 4.56 -10.11 14.42
CA ARG A 129 5.96 -9.86 14.02
C ARG A 129 6.23 -8.39 13.74
N ILE A 130 5.30 -7.71 13.02
CA ILE A 130 5.41 -6.28 12.71
C ILE A 130 5.40 -5.47 14.00
N HIS A 131 4.45 -5.71 14.88
CA HIS A 131 4.34 -5.02 16.18
C HIS A 131 5.54 -5.31 17.10
N ALA A 132 6.02 -6.55 17.15
CA ALA A 132 7.21 -6.92 17.93
C ALA A 132 8.48 -6.19 17.47
N ALA A 133 8.57 -5.84 16.19
CA ALA A 133 9.65 -5.00 15.64
C ALA A 133 9.46 -3.50 15.89
N GLY A 134 8.36 -3.08 16.52
CA GLY A 134 8.03 -1.68 16.77
C GLY A 134 7.55 -0.93 15.52
N ALA A 135 7.06 -1.65 14.53
CA ALA A 135 6.46 -1.11 13.31
C ALA A 135 4.92 -1.16 13.36
N GLU A 136 4.27 -0.41 12.50
CA GLU A 136 2.83 -0.41 12.30
C GLU A 136 2.47 -1.20 11.03
N ALA A 137 1.33 -1.91 11.06
CA ALA A 137 0.77 -2.62 9.94
C ALA A 137 -0.31 -1.77 9.26
N TRP A 138 -0.05 -1.31 8.04
CA TRP A 138 -1.00 -0.53 7.25
C TRP A 138 -1.51 -1.36 6.08
N THR A 139 -2.78 -1.23 5.73
CA THR A 139 -3.40 -2.02 4.66
C THR A 139 -4.16 -1.14 3.68
N THR A 140 -3.98 -1.39 2.37
CA THR A 140 -4.79 -0.78 1.33
C THR A 140 -6.10 -1.54 1.19
N VAL A 141 -7.21 -0.81 1.20
CA VAL A 141 -8.57 -1.32 1.00
C VAL A 141 -9.28 -0.55 -0.10
N THR A 142 -10.14 -1.23 -0.83
CA THR A 142 -10.93 -0.66 -1.92
C THR A 142 -12.44 -0.80 -1.70
N THR A 143 -12.84 -1.46 -0.61
CA THR A 143 -14.23 -1.68 -0.21
C THR A 143 -14.39 -1.64 1.32
N PRO A 144 -15.59 -1.35 1.85
CA PRO A 144 -15.87 -1.49 3.28
C PRO A 144 -15.71 -2.92 3.81
N THR A 145 -15.96 -3.93 2.97
CA THR A 145 -15.79 -5.36 3.34
C THR A 145 -14.32 -5.67 3.61
N GLU A 146 -13.42 -5.21 2.73
CA GLU A 146 -11.97 -5.34 2.94
C GLU A 146 -11.53 -4.59 4.21
N ALA A 147 -12.10 -3.39 4.46
CA ALA A 147 -11.79 -2.61 5.65
C ALA A 147 -12.16 -3.34 6.95
N ILE A 148 -13.35 -3.97 7.00
CA ILE A 148 -13.79 -4.79 8.14
C ILE A 148 -12.85 -5.98 8.34
N ALA A 149 -12.46 -6.65 7.27
CA ALA A 149 -11.56 -7.80 7.35
C ALA A 149 -10.17 -7.38 7.86
N ALA A 150 -9.60 -6.30 7.34
CA ALA A 150 -8.32 -5.74 7.80
C ALA A 150 -8.38 -5.31 9.27
N ALA A 151 -9.44 -4.61 9.68
CA ALA A 151 -9.62 -4.17 11.06
C ALA A 151 -9.68 -5.35 12.04
N ARG A 152 -10.40 -6.42 11.67
CA ARG A 152 -10.46 -7.65 12.47
C ARG A 152 -9.11 -8.37 12.53
N GLY A 153 -8.29 -8.24 11.49
CA GLY A 153 -6.93 -8.76 11.45
C GLY A 153 -5.95 -8.03 12.36
N GLY A 154 -6.30 -6.83 12.86
CA GLY A 154 -5.48 -6.08 13.80
C GLY A 154 -4.53 -5.07 13.14
N VAL A 155 -4.82 -4.60 11.93
CA VAL A 155 -4.04 -3.52 11.29
C VAL A 155 -4.19 -2.20 12.05
N ASP A 156 -3.20 -1.32 11.93
CA ASP A 156 -3.17 -0.03 12.64
C ASP A 156 -3.79 1.11 11.82
N VAL A 157 -3.74 1.03 10.49
CA VAL A 157 -4.22 2.08 9.58
C VAL A 157 -4.79 1.47 8.31
N LEU A 158 -5.87 2.04 7.80
CA LEU A 158 -6.46 1.72 6.50
C LEU A 158 -6.14 2.80 5.47
N CYS A 159 -5.62 2.40 4.32
CA CYS A 159 -5.52 3.26 3.15
C CYS A 159 -6.67 2.98 2.19
N VAL A 160 -7.59 3.89 2.07
CA VAL A 160 -8.76 3.78 1.19
C VAL A 160 -8.37 4.23 -0.20
N GLN A 161 -8.29 3.29 -1.14
CA GLN A 161 -7.95 3.59 -2.54
C GLN A 161 -9.21 3.77 -3.38
N GLY A 162 -9.45 4.98 -3.85
CA GLY A 162 -10.54 5.31 -4.77
C GLY A 162 -10.24 4.92 -6.23
N PRO A 163 -11.28 4.93 -7.12
CA PRO A 163 -11.15 4.49 -8.50
C PRO A 163 -10.27 5.40 -9.37
N ALA A 164 -10.04 6.64 -8.97
CA ALA A 164 -9.19 7.59 -9.69
C ALA A 164 -7.68 7.48 -9.33
N ALA A 165 -7.29 6.44 -8.56
CA ALA A 165 -5.88 6.15 -8.31
C ALA A 165 -5.17 5.74 -9.61
N GLY A 166 -3.95 6.23 -9.81
CA GLY A 166 -3.08 5.75 -10.86
C GLY A 166 -2.55 4.34 -10.58
N GLY A 167 -2.12 3.62 -11.61
CA GLY A 167 -1.59 2.26 -11.50
C GLY A 167 -2.67 1.21 -11.26
N HIS A 168 -2.32 0.16 -10.54
CA HIS A 168 -3.22 -0.98 -10.29
C HIS A 168 -4.28 -0.65 -9.23
N ARG A 169 -5.48 -1.13 -9.47
CA ARG A 169 -6.53 -1.16 -8.44
C ARG A 169 -6.15 -2.16 -7.36
N GLY A 170 -6.19 -1.75 -6.10
CA GLY A 170 -5.75 -2.54 -4.94
C GLY A 170 -6.76 -3.57 -4.43
N THR A 171 -7.71 -4.03 -5.26
CA THR A 171 -8.68 -5.08 -4.89
C THR A 171 -7.96 -6.36 -4.46
N TRP A 172 -8.49 -7.03 -3.44
CA TRP A 172 -7.87 -8.23 -2.90
C TRP A 172 -8.14 -9.48 -3.73
N GLU A 173 -9.27 -9.51 -4.43
CA GLU A 173 -9.65 -10.62 -5.32
C GLU A 173 -9.56 -10.19 -6.78
N LEU A 174 -8.79 -10.92 -7.58
CA LEU A 174 -8.61 -10.66 -9.01
C LEU A 174 -9.93 -10.70 -9.80
N SER A 175 -10.84 -11.59 -9.42
CA SER A 175 -12.14 -11.80 -10.09
C SER A 175 -13.22 -10.82 -9.62
N ALA A 176 -12.99 -10.04 -8.55
CA ALA A 176 -13.97 -9.11 -8.03
C ALA A 176 -14.17 -7.93 -8.98
N THR A 177 -15.42 -7.51 -9.16
CA THR A 177 -15.71 -6.24 -9.83
C THR A 177 -15.24 -5.10 -8.93
N PRO A 178 -14.32 -4.24 -9.40
CA PRO A 178 -13.84 -3.12 -8.60
C PRO A 178 -14.98 -2.15 -8.23
N ASP A 179 -14.94 -1.66 -6.99
CA ASP A 179 -15.90 -0.65 -6.53
C ASP A 179 -15.74 0.64 -7.35
N SER A 180 -16.84 1.17 -7.84
CA SER A 180 -16.88 2.36 -8.69
C SER A 180 -17.27 3.65 -7.96
N ARG A 181 -17.54 3.59 -6.64
CA ARG A 181 -17.87 4.76 -5.84
C ARG A 181 -16.73 5.76 -5.84
N GLY A 182 -17.07 7.06 -5.81
CA GLY A 182 -16.07 8.12 -5.67
C GLY A 182 -15.29 8.00 -4.35
N LEU A 183 -14.09 8.58 -4.30
CA LEU A 183 -13.21 8.48 -3.13
C LEU A 183 -13.89 8.98 -1.85
N GLU A 184 -14.60 10.10 -1.91
CA GLU A 184 -15.27 10.70 -0.74
C GLU A 184 -16.35 9.77 -0.17
N GLU A 185 -17.18 9.20 -1.04
CA GLU A 185 -18.22 8.24 -0.65
C GLU A 185 -17.61 6.97 -0.06
N LEU A 186 -16.58 6.43 -0.73
CA LEU A 186 -15.88 5.24 -0.26
C LEU A 186 -15.22 5.46 1.11
N VAL A 187 -14.59 6.62 1.33
CA VAL A 187 -13.99 6.99 2.62
C VAL A 187 -15.05 7.09 3.71
N ALA A 188 -16.20 7.68 3.42
CA ALA A 188 -17.31 7.78 4.37
C ALA A 188 -17.83 6.38 4.77
N ASP A 189 -18.00 5.48 3.79
CA ASP A 189 -18.49 4.13 4.04
C ASP A 189 -17.48 3.28 4.81
N VAL A 190 -16.18 3.39 4.47
CA VAL A 190 -15.10 2.73 5.22
C VAL A 190 -15.01 3.28 6.65
N ARG A 191 -15.18 4.60 6.85
CA ARG A 191 -15.24 5.21 8.18
C ARG A 191 -16.39 4.64 9.00
N ALA A 192 -17.57 4.51 8.40
CA ALA A 192 -18.74 3.92 9.08
C ALA A 192 -18.51 2.44 9.44
N ALA A 193 -17.80 1.69 8.57
CA ALA A 193 -17.50 0.27 8.76
C ALA A 193 -16.37 0.01 9.78
N SER A 194 -15.44 0.95 9.94
CA SER A 194 -14.24 0.81 10.80
C SER A 194 -13.94 2.14 11.52
N PRO A 195 -14.79 2.57 12.47
CA PRO A 195 -14.72 3.91 13.07
C PRO A 195 -13.48 4.17 13.92
N GLU A 196 -12.85 3.11 14.45
CA GLU A 196 -11.74 3.22 15.38
C GLU A 196 -10.37 3.39 14.69
N LEU A 197 -10.26 3.03 13.41
CA LEU A 197 -8.98 3.05 12.70
C LEU A 197 -8.73 4.41 12.02
N PRO A 198 -7.49 4.92 12.07
CA PRO A 198 -7.07 6.01 11.20
C PRO A 198 -7.22 5.63 9.74
N LEU A 199 -7.68 6.60 8.92
CA LEU A 199 -7.81 6.42 7.48
C LEU A 199 -6.80 7.29 6.73
N ILE A 200 -6.29 6.78 5.63
CA ILE A 200 -5.56 7.52 4.61
C ILE A 200 -6.38 7.45 3.34
N ALA A 201 -6.76 8.60 2.77
CA ALA A 201 -7.45 8.66 1.48
C ALA A 201 -6.43 8.70 0.34
N ALA A 202 -6.63 7.88 -0.70
CA ALA A 202 -5.75 7.77 -1.86
C ALA A 202 -6.55 7.65 -3.16
N GLY A 203 -6.04 8.27 -4.22
CA GLY A 203 -6.61 8.16 -5.57
C GLY A 203 -7.24 9.45 -6.07
N GLY A 204 -6.59 10.08 -7.06
CA GLY A 204 -7.11 11.26 -7.73
C GLY A 204 -6.97 12.58 -6.98
N LEU A 205 -6.25 12.63 -5.86
CA LEU A 205 -5.99 13.86 -5.11
C LEU A 205 -4.87 14.66 -5.80
N ARG A 206 -5.22 15.70 -6.54
CA ARG A 206 -4.30 16.48 -7.39
C ARG A 206 -4.14 17.93 -6.96
N THR A 207 -5.10 18.44 -6.21
CA THR A 207 -5.16 19.86 -5.81
C THR A 207 -5.36 20.00 -4.30
N ALA A 208 -5.06 21.17 -3.78
CA ALA A 208 -5.34 21.49 -2.39
C ALA A 208 -6.85 21.39 -2.06
N ALA A 209 -7.72 21.63 -3.05
CA ALA A 209 -9.17 21.48 -2.88
C ALA A 209 -9.56 20.00 -2.71
N ASP A 210 -8.99 19.09 -3.52
CA ASP A 210 -9.24 17.65 -3.37
C ASP A 210 -8.81 17.16 -1.98
N VAL A 211 -7.63 17.62 -1.53
CA VAL A 211 -7.11 17.32 -0.20
C VAL A 211 -8.07 17.85 0.88
N ALA A 212 -8.52 19.10 0.79
CA ALA A 212 -9.44 19.69 1.76
C ALA A 212 -10.79 18.95 1.78
N ASN A 213 -11.34 18.58 0.64
CA ASN A 213 -12.57 17.81 0.53
C ASN A 213 -12.45 16.44 1.21
N ALA A 214 -11.41 15.69 0.86
CA ALA A 214 -11.17 14.38 1.47
C ALA A 214 -10.95 14.48 3.00
N MET A 215 -10.30 15.55 3.49
CA MET A 215 -10.17 15.81 4.94
C MET A 215 -11.52 16.10 5.60
N SER A 216 -12.42 16.81 4.93
CA SER A 216 -13.73 17.15 5.50
C SER A 216 -14.61 15.93 5.75
N VAL A 217 -14.43 14.86 4.95
CA VAL A 217 -15.17 13.60 5.06
C VAL A 217 -14.55 12.66 6.10
N SER A 218 -13.23 12.70 6.30
CA SER A 218 -12.53 11.66 7.07
C SER A 218 -11.87 12.15 8.33
N TYR A 219 -11.93 13.24 8.90
CA TYR A 219 -11.22 13.67 10.14
C TYR A 219 -9.80 13.06 10.33
N THR A 220 -9.16 12.56 9.27
CA THR A 220 -7.89 11.83 9.31
C THR A 220 -7.00 12.20 8.12
N HIS A 221 -5.71 11.92 8.23
CA HIS A 221 -4.62 12.27 7.33
C HIS A 221 -4.82 11.77 5.89
N LEU A 222 -4.25 12.47 4.92
CA LEU A 222 -4.47 12.29 3.50
C LEU A 222 -3.21 11.97 2.73
N ARG A 223 -3.41 11.36 1.55
CA ARG A 223 -2.40 11.20 0.51
C ARG A 223 -2.70 12.04 -0.72
N ALA A 224 -1.70 12.73 -1.22
CA ALA A 224 -1.70 13.21 -2.59
C ALA A 224 -0.94 12.22 -3.47
N HIS A 225 -1.51 11.87 -4.61
CA HIS A 225 -0.83 11.26 -5.73
C HIS A 225 -0.49 12.37 -6.70
N GLU A 226 0.78 12.53 -7.02
CA GLU A 226 1.17 13.16 -8.26
C GLU A 226 1.19 12.08 -9.34
N THR A 227 0.50 12.32 -10.44
CA THR A 227 0.56 11.53 -11.67
C THR A 227 1.77 11.94 -12.47
#